data_f8a603373012177c2550655e299f440c
#
_entry.id   f8a603373012177c2550655e299f440c
#
_cell.length_a   1.000
_cell.length_b   1.000
_cell.length_c   1.000
_cell.angle_alpha   90.00
_cell.angle_beta   90.00
_cell.angle_gamma   90.00
#
_symmetry.space_group_name_H-M   'P 1'
#
loop_
_entity.id
_entity.type
_entity.pdbx_description
1 polymer ?
#
loop_
_entity_poly.entity_id
_entity_poly.type
_entity_poly.pdbx_seq_one_letter_code
_entity_poly.pdbx_strand_id
1 'polypeptide(L)'
;MMHSGRVGQRFFLSLPLLTAVSLIAIPAQAEWYVAGQAGYSFAGPLRNVTTTGPFSGIELQDFDLNNSVAYGGKIGAYPFHGSLGFELDVNHSTPHVKSLGDSPGIHLAVTNVGANIVLRYPGVTFQPYLGAGPGIMIARLSRSAETQQDTQVSIGFNFLTGIRAFVTPKVALFTEYKYTGAKFGFHDAFGSFGGFDSTYRAHQLFLGVSYHF
;
A
#
# COMPACT_ATOMS: atom_id res chain seq x y z
N MET A 1 -6.50 -39.76 44.56
CA MET A 1 -6.56 -38.30 44.37
C MET A 1 -5.20 -37.84 43.91
N MET A 2 -5.00 -37.71 42.61
CA MET A 2 -3.76 -37.17 42.01
C MET A 2 -4.15 -36.10 41.02
N HIS A 3 -3.80 -34.86 41.34
CA HIS A 3 -3.98 -33.70 40.51
C HIS A 3 -2.82 -33.63 39.52
N SER A 4 -3.11 -33.83 38.22
CA SER A 4 -2.15 -33.64 37.14
C SER A 4 -2.27 -32.22 36.63
N GLY A 5 -1.31 -31.37 37.02
CA GLY A 5 -1.15 -30.02 36.47
C GLY A 5 -0.59 -30.07 35.05
N ARG A 6 -1.33 -29.62 34.04
CA ARG A 6 -0.82 -29.36 32.70
C ARG A 6 -0.04 -28.05 32.68
N VAL A 7 1.27 -28.17 32.57
CA VAL A 7 2.17 -27.06 32.28
C VAL A 7 2.01 -26.69 30.78
N GLY A 8 1.45 -25.52 30.51
CA GLY A 8 1.35 -24.97 29.17
C GLY A 8 2.72 -24.50 28.71
N GLN A 9 3.31 -25.21 27.77
CA GLN A 9 4.50 -24.77 27.03
C GLN A 9 4.11 -23.59 26.12
N ARG A 10 4.50 -22.38 26.53
CA ARG A 10 4.49 -21.21 25.64
C ARG A 10 5.70 -21.33 24.72
N PHE A 11 5.49 -21.72 23.49
CA PHE A 11 6.47 -21.59 22.41
C PHE A 11 6.68 -20.11 22.12
N PHE A 12 7.78 -19.56 22.63
CA PHE A 12 8.31 -18.31 22.11
C PHE A 12 8.92 -18.59 20.73
N LEU A 13 8.16 -18.34 19.68
CA LEU A 13 8.69 -18.18 18.33
C LEU A 13 9.43 -16.83 18.28
N SER A 14 10.66 -16.82 18.74
CA SER A 14 11.63 -15.77 18.42
C SER A 14 11.99 -15.91 16.95
N LEU A 15 11.28 -15.15 16.10
CA LEU A 15 11.56 -15.03 14.68
C LEU A 15 12.87 -14.23 14.51
N PRO A 16 13.96 -14.79 13.97
CA PRO A 16 15.11 -14.01 13.56
C PRO A 16 14.80 -13.32 12.20
N LEU A 17 14.03 -12.22 12.26
CA LEU A 17 13.73 -11.40 11.09
C LEU A 17 14.75 -10.28 10.87
N LEU A 18 16.00 -10.47 11.31
CA LEU A 18 16.99 -9.39 11.33
C LEU A 18 18.28 -9.68 10.58
N THR A 19 18.31 -10.59 9.61
CA THR A 19 19.57 -10.88 8.91
C THR A 19 19.44 -11.10 7.40
N ALA A 20 18.71 -10.24 6.71
CA ALA A 20 18.78 -10.19 5.24
C ALA A 20 18.61 -8.77 4.68
N VAL A 21 19.00 -7.76 5.40
CA VAL A 21 19.47 -6.53 4.78
C VAL A 21 20.93 -6.76 4.45
N SER A 22 21.20 -7.64 3.49
CA SER A 22 22.43 -7.60 2.74
C SER A 22 22.49 -6.18 2.21
N LEU A 23 23.34 -5.34 2.80
CA LEU A 23 23.74 -4.05 2.28
C LEU A 23 24.19 -4.34 0.85
N ILE A 24 23.29 -4.14 -0.13
CA ILE A 24 23.69 -3.96 -1.50
C ILE A 24 24.62 -2.75 -1.39
N ALA A 25 25.91 -2.97 -1.48
CA ALA A 25 26.91 -1.91 -1.49
C ALA A 25 26.62 -1.06 -2.73
N ILE A 26 25.75 -0.06 -2.57
CA ILE A 26 25.42 0.87 -3.62
C ILE A 26 26.68 1.72 -3.78
N PRO A 27 27.30 1.77 -4.98
CA PRO A 27 28.55 2.48 -5.19
C PRO A 27 28.38 3.94 -4.74
N ALA A 28 29.46 4.53 -4.23
CA ALA A 28 29.51 5.90 -3.73
C ALA A 28 29.10 6.98 -4.77
N GLN A 29 28.89 6.60 -6.01
CA GLN A 29 28.41 7.44 -7.13
C GLN A 29 26.91 7.27 -7.43
N ALA A 30 26.15 6.59 -6.56
CA ALA A 30 24.71 6.46 -6.73
C ALA A 30 24.03 7.82 -6.48
N GLU A 31 23.14 8.20 -7.38
CA GLU A 31 22.23 9.31 -7.16
C GLU A 31 21.09 8.84 -6.23
N TRP A 32 21.03 9.40 -5.06
CA TRP A 32 19.94 9.16 -4.11
C TRP A 32 18.91 10.30 -4.15
N TYR A 33 17.69 10.00 -3.81
CA TYR A 33 16.67 11.01 -3.59
C TYR A 33 15.71 10.62 -2.48
N VAL A 34 15.15 11.64 -1.85
CA VAL A 34 13.99 11.56 -0.98
C VAL A 34 12.88 12.43 -1.56
N ALA A 35 11.64 12.03 -1.38
CA ALA A 35 10.52 12.80 -1.90
C ALA A 35 9.30 12.76 -0.96
N GLY A 36 8.56 13.87 -0.94
CA GLY A 36 7.23 13.98 -0.36
C GLY A 36 6.20 14.18 -1.46
N GLN A 37 5.03 13.59 -1.29
CA GLN A 37 3.95 13.66 -2.27
C GLN A 37 2.58 13.76 -1.60
N ALA A 38 1.66 14.45 -2.28
CA ALA A 38 0.26 14.50 -1.93
C ALA A 38 -0.57 14.48 -3.21
N GLY A 39 -1.79 13.99 -3.14
CA GLY A 39 -2.63 13.82 -4.31
C GLY A 39 -3.99 13.27 -3.99
N TYR A 40 -4.55 12.60 -4.96
CA TYR A 40 -5.90 12.09 -4.90
C TYR A 40 -5.95 10.62 -5.32
N SER A 41 -6.68 9.83 -4.55
CA SER A 41 -6.91 8.41 -4.79
C SER A 41 -8.33 8.19 -5.30
N PHE A 42 -8.43 7.66 -6.51
CA PHE A 42 -9.65 7.20 -7.15
C PHE A 42 -9.74 5.69 -6.90
N ALA A 43 -10.38 5.32 -5.80
CA ALA A 43 -10.55 3.92 -5.46
C ALA A 43 -11.67 3.32 -6.29
N GLY A 44 -11.38 2.24 -7.01
CA GLY A 44 -12.41 1.42 -7.64
C GLY A 44 -13.23 0.70 -6.58
N PRO A 45 -14.44 0.22 -6.93
CA PRO A 45 -15.23 -0.58 -5.99
C PRO A 45 -14.45 -1.82 -5.52
N LEU A 46 -14.69 -2.25 -4.29
CA LEU A 46 -14.27 -3.57 -3.83
C LEU A 46 -15.03 -4.61 -4.63
N ARG A 47 -14.30 -5.39 -5.43
CA ARG A 47 -14.88 -6.38 -6.36
C ARG A 47 -14.71 -7.79 -5.85
N ASN A 48 -15.53 -8.69 -6.40
CA ASN A 48 -15.54 -10.12 -6.06
C ASN A 48 -15.68 -10.30 -4.54
N VAL A 49 -16.65 -9.60 -3.96
CA VAL A 49 -16.91 -9.66 -2.53
C VAL A 49 -17.59 -10.98 -2.23
N THR A 50 -16.89 -11.87 -1.52
CA THR A 50 -17.39 -13.21 -1.17
C THR A 50 -17.34 -13.37 0.34
N THR A 51 -18.42 -13.80 0.95
CA THR A 51 -18.48 -14.03 2.40
C THR A 51 -17.55 -15.16 2.84
N THR A 52 -17.00 -15.02 4.04
CA THR A 52 -16.17 -16.03 4.71
C THR A 52 -16.81 -16.46 6.04
N GLY A 53 -16.33 -17.56 6.62
CA GLY A 53 -16.88 -18.09 7.89
C GLY A 53 -18.11 -18.99 7.71
N PRO A 54 -19.09 -18.96 8.65
CA PRO A 54 -20.26 -19.85 8.62
C PRO A 54 -21.15 -19.71 7.38
N PHE A 55 -21.11 -18.55 6.72
CA PHE A 55 -21.86 -18.25 5.50
C PHE A 55 -20.96 -18.11 4.28
N SER A 56 -19.83 -18.83 4.25
CA SER A 56 -18.86 -18.75 3.17
C SER A 56 -19.42 -19.09 1.79
N GLY A 57 -18.93 -18.41 0.75
CA GLY A 57 -19.25 -18.67 -0.64
C GLY A 57 -20.44 -17.91 -1.21
N ILE A 58 -21.05 -17.00 -0.44
CA ILE A 58 -22.10 -16.12 -0.96
C ILE A 58 -21.42 -14.91 -1.60
N GLU A 59 -21.66 -14.70 -2.88
CA GLU A 59 -21.25 -13.48 -3.58
C GLU A 59 -22.13 -12.31 -3.17
N LEU A 60 -21.51 -11.24 -2.70
CA LEU A 60 -22.17 -9.98 -2.39
C LEU A 60 -21.98 -9.01 -3.56
N GLN A 61 -22.80 -7.95 -3.56
CA GLN A 61 -22.59 -6.84 -4.48
C GLN A 61 -21.25 -6.14 -4.20
N ASP A 62 -20.68 -5.57 -5.26
CA ASP A 62 -19.49 -4.74 -5.16
C ASP A 62 -19.74 -3.55 -4.21
N PHE A 63 -18.78 -3.25 -3.32
CA PHE A 63 -18.88 -2.10 -2.43
C PHE A 63 -18.19 -0.89 -3.07
N ASP A 64 -18.97 0.12 -3.38
CA ASP A 64 -18.45 1.38 -3.88
C ASP A 64 -17.59 2.09 -2.83
N LEU A 65 -16.44 2.59 -3.26
CA LEU A 65 -15.55 3.39 -2.44
C LEU A 65 -15.63 4.88 -2.82
N ASN A 66 -15.47 5.74 -1.82
CA ASN A 66 -15.31 7.16 -2.04
C ASN A 66 -13.86 7.46 -2.45
N ASN A 67 -13.71 8.41 -3.34
CA ASN A 67 -12.39 8.98 -3.62
C ASN A 67 -11.86 9.72 -2.39
N SER A 68 -10.55 9.75 -2.21
CA SER A 68 -9.94 10.35 -1.03
C SER A 68 -8.62 11.05 -1.34
N VAL A 69 -8.22 11.93 -0.44
CA VAL A 69 -6.83 12.45 -0.44
C VAL A 69 -5.88 11.30 -0.17
N ALA A 70 -4.74 11.33 -0.86
CA ALA A 70 -3.63 10.41 -0.65
C ALA A 70 -2.35 11.22 -0.43
N TYR A 71 -1.48 10.76 0.47
CA TYR A 71 -0.20 11.38 0.73
C TYR A 71 0.83 10.34 1.10
N GLY A 72 2.09 10.71 0.98
CA GLY A 72 3.17 9.78 1.28
C GLY A 72 4.55 10.34 1.04
N GLY A 73 5.51 9.46 1.12
CA GLY A 73 6.91 9.75 0.86
C GLY A 73 7.62 8.58 0.23
N LYS A 74 8.76 8.86 -0.34
CA LYS A 74 9.58 7.86 -1.01
C LYS A 74 11.07 8.16 -0.88
N ILE A 75 11.86 7.11 -0.92
CA ILE A 75 13.30 7.15 -1.05
C ILE A 75 13.71 6.26 -2.21
N GLY A 76 14.64 6.71 -3.01
CA GLY A 76 15.13 5.92 -4.13
C GLY A 76 16.58 6.18 -4.45
N ALA A 77 17.14 5.31 -5.28
CA ALA A 77 18.51 5.39 -5.74
C ALA A 77 18.65 4.93 -7.18
N TYR A 78 19.53 5.60 -7.91
CA TYR A 78 20.00 5.20 -9.24
C TYR A 78 21.48 4.83 -9.14
N PRO A 79 21.81 3.53 -8.93
CA PRO A 79 23.17 3.12 -8.54
C PRO A 79 24.25 3.37 -9.58
N PHE A 80 23.89 3.57 -10.85
CA PHE A 80 24.86 3.70 -11.95
C PHE A 80 24.68 5.00 -12.74
N HIS A 81 24.18 6.07 -12.14
CA HIS A 81 23.80 7.32 -12.85
C HIS A 81 22.95 7.07 -14.11
N GLY A 82 22.35 5.91 -14.16
CA GLY A 82 21.69 5.39 -15.33
C GLY A 82 20.19 5.57 -15.30
N SER A 83 19.56 4.81 -16.16
CA SER A 83 18.11 4.80 -16.32
C SER A 83 17.41 3.90 -15.29
N LEU A 84 18.12 2.94 -14.69
CA LEU A 84 17.55 1.96 -13.75
C LEU A 84 17.77 2.40 -12.31
N GLY A 85 16.71 2.39 -11.53
CA GLY A 85 16.72 2.72 -10.11
C GLY A 85 15.81 1.81 -9.29
N PHE A 86 15.92 1.96 -7.97
CA PHE A 86 15.09 1.31 -6.97
C PHE A 86 14.43 2.38 -6.11
N GLU A 87 13.17 2.17 -5.77
CA GLU A 87 12.39 3.09 -4.95
C GLU A 87 11.61 2.32 -3.89
N LEU A 88 11.69 2.79 -2.65
CA LEU A 88 10.77 2.41 -1.58
C LEU A 88 9.80 3.57 -1.38
N ASP A 89 8.52 3.28 -1.32
CA ASP A 89 7.50 4.29 -1.09
C ASP A 89 6.52 3.87 0.01
N VAL A 90 5.94 4.86 0.67
CA VAL A 90 4.84 4.68 1.61
C VAL A 90 3.75 5.68 1.25
N ASN A 91 2.54 5.19 1.01
CA ASN A 91 1.38 6.01 0.70
C ASN A 91 0.23 5.63 1.61
N HIS A 92 -0.51 6.65 2.02
CA HIS A 92 -1.71 6.50 2.84
C HIS A 92 -2.90 7.17 2.16
N SER A 93 -4.07 6.51 2.19
CA SER A 93 -5.34 7.04 1.69
C SER A 93 -6.50 6.50 2.51
N THR A 94 -7.62 7.21 2.50
CA THR A 94 -8.81 6.86 3.28
C THR A 94 -10.05 6.72 2.38
N PRO A 95 -10.09 5.73 1.49
CA PRO A 95 -11.23 5.50 0.59
C PRO A 95 -12.37 4.83 1.36
N HIS A 96 -13.23 5.62 2.01
CA HIS A 96 -14.36 5.10 2.77
C HIS A 96 -15.36 4.36 1.87
N VAL A 97 -15.92 3.27 2.38
CA VAL A 97 -17.05 2.59 1.74
C VAL A 97 -18.26 3.51 1.79
N LYS A 98 -18.93 3.69 0.65
CA LYS A 98 -20.17 4.49 0.58
C LYS A 98 -21.25 3.85 1.45
N SER A 99 -22.16 4.69 1.98
CA SER A 99 -23.33 4.21 2.70
C SER A 99 -24.22 3.32 1.80
N LEU A 100 -24.66 2.21 2.34
CA LEU A 100 -25.62 1.31 1.70
C LEU A 100 -27.01 1.58 2.33
N GLY A 101 -27.87 2.29 1.60
CA GLY A 101 -29.19 2.67 2.12
C GLY A 101 -29.07 3.56 3.36
N ASP A 102 -29.75 3.17 4.45
CA ASP A 102 -29.73 3.90 5.72
C ASP A 102 -28.52 3.56 6.62
N SER A 103 -27.68 2.61 6.22
CA SER A 103 -26.49 2.24 6.99
C SER A 103 -25.34 3.23 6.74
N PRO A 104 -24.71 3.78 7.79
CA PRO A 104 -23.59 4.69 7.64
C PRO A 104 -22.41 4.00 6.96
N GLY A 105 -21.70 4.76 6.13
CA GLY A 105 -20.51 4.25 5.44
C GLY A 105 -19.43 3.77 6.40
N ILE A 106 -18.67 2.77 5.98
CA ILE A 106 -17.58 2.18 6.78
C ILE A 106 -16.29 2.93 6.48
N HIS A 107 -15.58 3.34 7.53
CA HIS A 107 -14.28 3.96 7.37
C HIS A 107 -13.22 2.91 7.01
N LEU A 108 -12.68 3.03 5.81
CA LEU A 108 -11.56 2.23 5.32
C LEU A 108 -10.34 3.13 5.15
N ALA A 109 -9.23 2.73 5.73
CA ALA A 109 -7.92 3.35 5.50
C ALA A 109 -6.98 2.32 4.88
N VAL A 110 -6.23 2.72 3.87
CA VAL A 110 -5.27 1.87 3.17
C VAL A 110 -3.90 2.53 3.20
N THR A 111 -2.92 1.81 3.76
CA THR A 111 -1.51 2.17 3.69
C THR A 111 -0.80 1.16 2.80
N ASN A 112 -0.08 1.65 1.81
CA ASN A 112 0.74 0.84 0.91
C ASN A 112 2.22 1.14 1.14
N VAL A 113 3.01 0.10 1.37
CA VAL A 113 4.48 0.15 1.42
C VAL A 113 5.00 -0.60 0.19
N GLY A 114 5.52 0.12 -0.78
CA GLY A 114 5.96 -0.41 -2.07
C GLY A 114 7.47 -0.48 -2.20
N ALA A 115 7.95 -1.51 -2.91
CA ALA A 115 9.33 -1.63 -3.36
C ALA A 115 9.32 -1.76 -4.89
N ASN A 116 9.77 -0.72 -5.59
CA ASN A 116 9.61 -0.59 -7.02
C ASN A 116 10.97 -0.57 -7.73
N ILE A 117 11.02 -1.18 -8.90
CA ILE A 117 12.07 -0.94 -9.89
C ILE A 117 11.57 0.21 -10.76
N VAL A 118 12.42 1.22 -10.96
CA VAL A 118 12.09 2.44 -11.69
C VAL A 118 13.03 2.60 -12.87
N LEU A 119 12.47 2.77 -14.06
CA LEU A 119 13.19 3.16 -15.27
C LEU A 119 12.90 4.63 -15.53
N ARG A 120 13.96 5.42 -15.71
CA ARG A 120 13.86 6.84 -16.09
C ARG A 120 14.61 7.13 -17.36
N TYR A 121 14.14 8.14 -18.10
CA TYR A 121 14.96 8.81 -19.09
C TYR A 121 15.86 9.85 -18.38
N PRO A 122 17.19 9.75 -18.47
CA PRO A 122 18.13 10.60 -17.72
C PRO A 122 18.29 12.00 -18.34
N GLY A 123 17.21 12.73 -18.49
CA GLY A 123 17.21 14.11 -18.98
C GLY A 123 17.71 15.10 -17.93
N VAL A 124 18.29 16.22 -18.35
CA VAL A 124 18.83 17.24 -17.42
C VAL A 124 17.69 17.99 -16.72
N THR A 125 16.65 18.39 -17.45
CA THR A 125 15.53 19.17 -16.90
C THR A 125 14.29 18.30 -16.69
N PHE A 126 13.96 17.45 -17.65
CA PHE A 126 12.78 16.60 -17.61
C PHE A 126 13.19 15.14 -17.62
N GLN A 127 12.70 14.41 -16.65
CA GLN A 127 12.95 12.99 -16.49
C GLN A 127 11.62 12.23 -16.41
N PRO A 128 11.04 11.81 -17.53
CA PRO A 128 9.94 10.86 -17.51
C PRO A 128 10.44 9.53 -16.97
N TYR A 129 9.56 8.86 -16.20
CA TYR A 129 9.89 7.58 -15.58
C TYR A 129 8.66 6.68 -15.53
N LEU A 130 8.92 5.41 -15.42
CA LEU A 130 7.93 4.37 -15.13
C LEU A 130 8.54 3.37 -14.16
N GLY A 131 7.69 2.70 -13.38
CA GLY A 131 8.16 1.70 -12.43
C GLY A 131 7.06 0.71 -12.07
N ALA A 132 7.50 -0.40 -11.52
CA ALA A 132 6.60 -1.42 -11.00
C ALA A 132 7.29 -2.20 -9.89
N GLY A 133 6.47 -2.78 -9.01
CA GLY A 133 6.99 -3.62 -7.93
C GLY A 133 5.91 -4.17 -7.01
N PRO A 134 6.29 -5.05 -6.10
CA PRO A 134 5.41 -5.53 -5.04
C PRO A 134 5.10 -4.42 -4.04
N GLY A 135 3.97 -4.54 -3.35
CA GLY A 135 3.59 -3.69 -2.25
C GLY A 135 2.95 -4.48 -1.12
N ILE A 136 3.24 -4.08 0.11
CA ILE A 136 2.51 -4.55 1.28
C ILE A 136 1.42 -3.53 1.55
N MET A 137 0.17 -3.96 1.46
CA MET A 137 -1.00 -3.12 1.70
C MET A 137 -1.63 -3.48 3.02
N ILE A 138 -1.78 -2.48 3.88
CA ILE A 138 -2.40 -2.57 5.18
C ILE A 138 -3.74 -1.85 5.08
N ALA A 139 -4.82 -2.62 5.07
CA ALA A 139 -6.19 -2.11 5.06
C ALA A 139 -6.78 -2.18 6.47
N ARG A 140 -7.30 -1.06 6.95
CA ARG A 140 -7.89 -0.93 8.28
C ARG A 140 -9.34 -0.49 8.15
N LEU A 141 -10.24 -1.35 8.59
CA LEU A 141 -11.64 -1.01 8.81
C LEU A 141 -11.79 -0.43 10.21
N SER A 142 -12.45 0.72 10.32
CA SER A 142 -12.80 1.28 11.63
C SER A 142 -14.13 0.73 12.09
N ARG A 143 -14.30 0.67 13.40
CA ARG A 143 -15.54 0.20 14.01
C ARG A 143 -16.72 1.11 13.67
N SER A 144 -17.80 0.52 13.21
CA SER A 144 -19.12 1.17 13.04
C SER A 144 -20.18 0.40 13.82
N ALA A 145 -21.45 0.81 13.71
CA ALA A 145 -22.56 0.09 14.34
C ALA A 145 -22.69 -1.36 13.82
N GLU A 146 -22.28 -1.63 12.59
CA GLU A 146 -22.47 -2.91 11.90
C GLU A 146 -21.17 -3.68 11.66
N THR A 147 -20.00 -3.04 11.85
CA THR A 147 -18.69 -3.68 11.63
C THR A 147 -17.77 -3.53 12.83
N GLN A 148 -16.98 -4.56 13.08
CA GLN A 148 -15.88 -4.50 14.04
C GLN A 148 -14.62 -3.91 13.38
N GLN A 149 -13.70 -3.44 14.24
CA GLN A 149 -12.40 -3.03 13.75
C GLN A 149 -11.65 -4.27 13.25
N ASP A 150 -11.24 -4.27 12.00
CA ASP A 150 -10.41 -5.31 11.41
C ASP A 150 -9.23 -4.68 10.67
N THR A 151 -8.07 -5.33 10.72
CA THR A 151 -6.86 -4.88 10.06
C THR A 151 -6.27 -6.03 9.27
N GLN A 152 -6.22 -5.87 7.96
CA GLN A 152 -5.70 -6.88 7.06
C GLN A 152 -4.42 -6.40 6.39
N VAL A 153 -3.47 -7.33 6.30
CA VAL A 153 -2.21 -7.12 5.58
C VAL A 153 -2.19 -8.04 4.38
N SER A 154 -1.98 -7.47 3.21
CA SER A 154 -1.95 -8.23 1.97
C SER A 154 -0.78 -7.83 1.11
N ILE A 155 -0.28 -8.78 0.31
CA ILE A 155 0.69 -8.50 -0.73
C ILE A 155 -0.06 -8.13 -1.99
N GLY A 156 0.34 -7.02 -2.59
CA GLY A 156 -0.19 -6.52 -3.83
C GLY A 156 0.92 -6.10 -4.79
N PHE A 157 0.56 -5.36 -5.79
CA PHE A 157 1.50 -4.81 -6.76
C PHE A 157 1.22 -3.34 -7.04
N ASN A 158 2.27 -2.64 -7.44
CA ASN A 158 2.26 -1.25 -7.85
C ASN A 158 2.75 -1.13 -9.29
N PHE A 159 2.13 -0.22 -10.02
CA PHE A 159 2.63 0.32 -11.27
C PHE A 159 2.61 1.83 -11.14
N LEU A 160 3.68 2.50 -11.55
CA LEU A 160 3.79 3.96 -11.48
C LEU A 160 4.39 4.51 -12.76
N THR A 161 3.97 5.71 -13.14
CA THR A 161 4.56 6.47 -14.24
C THR A 161 4.43 7.95 -13.95
N GLY A 162 5.42 8.72 -14.32
CA GLY A 162 5.44 10.15 -14.03
C GLY A 162 6.51 10.90 -14.78
N ILE A 163 6.60 12.17 -14.47
CA ILE A 163 7.63 13.07 -14.98
C ILE A 163 8.17 13.92 -13.83
N ARG A 164 9.48 14.02 -13.72
CA ARG A 164 10.19 14.95 -12.85
C ARG A 164 10.69 16.13 -13.66
N ALA A 165 10.52 17.34 -13.13
CA ALA A 165 11.04 18.57 -13.67
C ALA A 165 12.00 19.19 -12.65
N PHE A 166 13.30 19.20 -12.96
CA PHE A 166 14.32 19.78 -12.11
C PHE A 166 14.24 21.30 -12.14
N VAL A 167 13.99 21.92 -10.99
CA VAL A 167 13.97 23.37 -10.80
C VAL A 167 15.34 23.88 -10.32
N THR A 168 16.13 23.00 -9.72
CA THR A 168 17.55 23.19 -9.39
C THR A 168 18.28 21.87 -9.64
N PRO A 169 19.63 21.82 -9.63
CA PRO A 169 20.36 20.56 -9.78
C PRO A 169 20.02 19.48 -8.73
N LYS A 170 19.42 19.90 -7.62
CA LYS A 170 19.10 18.99 -6.49
C LYS A 170 17.60 18.88 -6.19
N VAL A 171 16.76 19.76 -6.70
CA VAL A 171 15.33 19.79 -6.39
C VAL A 171 14.53 19.63 -7.67
N ALA A 172 13.61 18.65 -7.65
CA ALA A 172 12.67 18.48 -8.74
C ALA A 172 11.22 18.47 -8.22
N LEU A 173 10.32 19.03 -9.00
CA LEU A 173 8.89 18.83 -8.89
C LEU A 173 8.51 17.61 -9.73
N PHE A 174 7.51 16.87 -9.30
CA PHE A 174 7.04 15.74 -10.11
C PHE A 174 5.52 15.59 -10.05
N THR A 175 5.00 15.01 -11.11
CA THR A 175 3.66 14.44 -11.15
C THR A 175 3.78 12.95 -11.41
N GLU A 176 2.95 12.17 -10.72
CA GLU A 176 2.97 10.71 -10.81
C GLU A 176 1.55 10.15 -10.82
N TYR A 177 1.29 9.29 -11.76
CA TYR A 177 0.17 8.37 -11.71
C TYR A 177 0.65 7.04 -11.12
N LYS A 178 -0.11 6.50 -10.18
CA LYS A 178 0.14 5.20 -9.56
C LYS A 178 -1.12 4.34 -9.60
N TYR A 179 -0.95 3.10 -10.01
CA TYR A 179 -1.95 2.06 -9.90
C TYR A 179 -1.53 1.06 -8.82
N THR A 180 -2.44 0.72 -7.92
CA THR A 180 -2.20 -0.29 -6.88
C THR A 180 -3.31 -1.33 -6.90
N GLY A 181 -2.95 -2.60 -6.67
CA GLY A 181 -3.91 -3.70 -6.60
C GLY A 181 -3.54 -4.74 -5.57
N ALA A 182 -4.51 -5.19 -4.78
CA ALA A 182 -4.35 -6.27 -3.80
C ALA A 182 -5.66 -7.02 -3.58
N LYS A 183 -5.55 -8.22 -2.99
CA LYS A 183 -6.70 -8.95 -2.46
C LYS A 183 -6.69 -8.84 -0.95
N PHE A 184 -7.83 -8.49 -0.36
CA PHE A 184 -8.02 -8.44 1.09
C PHE A 184 -8.99 -9.53 1.53
N GLY A 185 -8.68 -10.17 2.66
CA GLY A 185 -9.57 -11.10 3.33
C GLY A 185 -9.87 -10.59 4.75
N PHE A 186 -10.98 -9.92 4.94
CA PHE A 186 -11.46 -9.46 6.24
C PHE A 186 -12.23 -10.59 6.91
N HIS A 187 -11.61 -11.26 7.89
CA HIS A 187 -12.19 -12.47 8.47
C HIS A 187 -13.16 -12.20 9.63
N ASP A 188 -12.98 -11.08 10.31
CA ASP A 188 -13.75 -10.70 11.52
C ASP A 188 -14.61 -9.45 11.33
N ALA A 189 -14.82 -9.01 10.08
CA ALA A 189 -15.55 -7.78 9.77
C ALA A 189 -16.97 -7.77 10.35
N PHE A 190 -17.64 -8.91 10.41
CA PHE A 190 -18.98 -9.08 10.95
C PHE A 190 -19.01 -9.89 12.28
N GLY A 191 -17.87 -9.95 12.98
CA GLY A 191 -17.72 -10.69 14.23
C GLY A 191 -17.98 -12.19 14.06
N SER A 192 -18.88 -12.76 14.89
CA SER A 192 -19.21 -14.20 14.84
C SER A 192 -19.88 -14.66 13.54
N PHE A 193 -20.36 -13.74 12.72
CA PHE A 193 -20.93 -14.04 11.38
C PHE A 193 -19.87 -14.20 10.30
N GLY A 194 -18.58 -13.95 10.61
CA GLY A 194 -17.47 -14.08 9.70
C GLY A 194 -17.07 -12.75 9.05
N GLY A 195 -16.61 -12.81 7.80
CA GLY A 195 -16.13 -11.65 7.09
C GLY A 195 -16.30 -11.77 5.57
N PHE A 196 -15.39 -11.17 4.82
CA PHE A 196 -15.44 -11.22 3.35
C PHE A 196 -14.05 -11.10 2.73
N ASP A 197 -13.89 -11.74 1.59
CA ASP A 197 -12.77 -11.54 0.66
C ASP A 197 -13.13 -10.49 -0.37
N SER A 198 -12.17 -9.68 -0.79
CA SER A 198 -12.41 -8.67 -1.81
C SER A 198 -11.15 -8.32 -2.59
N THR A 199 -11.34 -7.79 -3.80
CA THR A 199 -10.26 -7.25 -4.62
C THR A 199 -10.30 -5.73 -4.60
N TYR A 200 -9.22 -5.12 -4.11
CA TYR A 200 -9.00 -3.68 -4.07
C TYR A 200 -8.15 -3.24 -5.27
N ARG A 201 -8.55 -2.13 -5.89
CA ARG A 201 -7.80 -1.45 -6.95
C ARG A 201 -7.95 0.05 -6.76
N ALA A 202 -6.85 0.78 -6.90
CA ALA A 202 -6.86 2.23 -6.82
C ALA A 202 -5.97 2.85 -7.89
N HIS A 203 -6.46 3.95 -8.45
CA HIS A 203 -5.75 4.84 -9.34
C HIS A 203 -5.43 6.11 -8.54
N GLN A 204 -4.19 6.53 -8.50
CA GLN A 204 -3.77 7.65 -7.68
C GLN A 204 -3.01 8.64 -8.55
N LEU A 205 -3.24 9.93 -8.33
CA LEU A 205 -2.53 11.02 -8.96
C LEU A 205 -1.84 11.82 -7.86
N PHE A 206 -0.51 11.94 -7.96
CA PHE A 206 0.32 12.66 -7.01
C PHE A 206 1.01 13.85 -7.64
N LEU A 207 1.18 14.89 -6.85
CA LEU A 207 2.14 15.96 -7.04
C LEU A 207 3.13 15.90 -5.89
N GLY A 208 4.41 16.16 -6.17
CA GLY A 208 5.41 16.06 -5.13
C GLY A 208 6.68 16.83 -5.43
N VAL A 209 7.54 16.83 -4.42
CA VAL A 209 8.87 17.42 -4.46
C VAL A 209 9.88 16.35 -4.10
N SER A 210 10.96 16.26 -4.87
CA SER A 210 12.10 15.39 -4.57
C SER A 210 13.39 16.19 -4.40
N TYR A 211 14.20 15.74 -3.45
CA TYR A 211 15.55 16.26 -3.22
C TYR A 211 16.57 15.18 -3.56
N HIS A 212 17.53 15.49 -4.42
CA HIS A 212 18.55 14.60 -4.96
C HIS A 212 19.94 14.95 -4.39
N PHE A 213 20.73 13.94 -4.02
CA PHE A 213 22.05 14.11 -3.39
C PHE A 213 23.03 13.00 -3.77
#